data_bd828fdf37f1b645d3a3b7bc79db8580
#
_entry.id   bd828fdf37f1b645d3a3b7bc79db8580
#
_cell.length_a   1.000
_cell.length_b   1.000
_cell.length_c   1.000
_cell.angle_alpha   90.00
_cell.angle_beta   90.00
_cell.angle_gamma   90.00
#
_symmetry.space_group_name_H-M   'P 1'
#
loop_
_entity.id
_entity.type
_entity.pdbx_description
1 polymer ?
#
loop_
_entity_poly.entity_id
_entity_poly.type
_entity_poly.pdbx_seq_one_letter_code
_entity_poly.pdbx_strand_id
1 'polypeptide(L)'
;MKLQRKLLVVQGWRSLQEQMLIYQKGRTYNRDTSEWEVSEPLRIVTKAKPGLSAHNVIDRRGERAAMAVDVIPFTLDGKPDWEVSDSFWQALYDIAWKVGLDPLGDPIGSYLAGDKGHFEEPAWKLKLSGLSLIQPITT
;
A
#
# COMPACT_ATOMS: atom_id res chain seq x y z
N MET A 1 -11.40 20.81 8.27
CA MET A 1 -11.36 20.14 9.59
C MET A 1 -9.92 19.91 10.00
N LYS A 2 -9.55 20.26 11.19
CA LYS A 2 -8.21 20.00 11.72
C LYS A 2 -8.21 18.62 12.37
N LEU A 3 -7.39 17.71 11.88
CA LEU A 3 -7.24 16.38 12.48
C LEU A 3 -6.38 16.50 13.73
N GLN A 4 -6.90 16.01 14.87
CA GLN A 4 -6.20 16.06 16.16
C GLN A 4 -5.45 14.73 16.43
N ARG A 5 -4.74 14.23 15.44
CA ARG A 5 -3.91 13.03 15.53
C ARG A 5 -2.63 13.25 14.75
N LYS A 6 -1.58 12.62 15.18
CA LYS A 6 -0.36 12.51 14.39
C LYS A 6 -0.54 11.39 13.38
N LEU A 7 -0.05 11.60 12.19
CA LEU A 7 0.06 10.57 11.17
C LEU A 7 1.53 10.20 11.02
N LEU A 8 1.82 8.92 10.97
CA LEU A 8 3.15 8.42 10.70
C LEU A 8 3.14 7.63 9.41
N VAL A 9 4.05 7.94 8.51
CA VAL A 9 4.33 7.11 7.34
C VAL A 9 5.15 5.91 7.82
N VAL A 10 4.55 4.73 7.74
CA VAL A 10 5.19 3.49 8.20
C VAL A 10 5.77 2.65 7.07
N GLN A 11 5.32 2.91 5.84
CA GLN A 11 5.84 2.26 4.66
C GLN A 11 5.76 3.24 3.48
N GLY A 12 6.91 3.46 2.84
CA GLY A 12 7.00 4.12 1.56
C GLY A 12 7.46 3.11 0.52
N TRP A 13 8.74 3.17 0.14
CA TRP A 13 9.31 2.20 -0.79
C TRP A 13 9.49 0.82 -0.15
N ARG A 14 9.24 -0.20 -0.96
CA ARG A 14 9.35 -1.60 -0.55
C ARG A 14 10.12 -2.37 -1.62
N SER A 15 11.14 -3.13 -1.22
CA SER A 15 11.88 -4.00 -2.14
C SER A 15 11.02 -5.18 -2.62
N LEU A 16 11.44 -5.82 -3.71
CA LEU A 16 10.79 -7.04 -4.19
C LEU A 16 10.86 -8.17 -3.16
N GLN A 17 11.99 -8.26 -2.43
CA GLN A 17 12.14 -9.26 -1.37
C GLN A 17 11.17 -9.02 -0.22
N GLU A 18 11.03 -7.78 0.24
CA GLU A 18 10.06 -7.43 1.27
C GLU A 18 8.63 -7.70 0.79
N GLN A 19 8.33 -7.37 -0.47
CA GLN A 19 7.01 -7.66 -1.05
C GLN A 19 6.73 -9.16 -1.09
N MET A 20 7.74 -9.98 -1.43
CA MET A 20 7.59 -11.44 -1.42
C MET A 20 7.32 -11.96 -0.02
N LEU A 21 8.03 -11.46 1.00
CA LEU A 21 7.84 -11.89 2.38
C LEU A 21 6.41 -11.63 2.88
N ILE A 22 5.84 -10.48 2.54
CA ILE A 22 4.45 -10.18 2.93
C ILE A 22 3.43 -10.89 2.04
N TYR A 23 3.74 -11.12 0.76
CA TYR A 23 2.87 -11.85 -0.16
C TYR A 23 2.69 -13.31 0.25
N GLN A 24 3.73 -13.94 0.81
CA GLN A 24 3.70 -15.32 1.29
C GLN A 24 2.75 -15.52 2.48
N LYS A 25 2.49 -14.48 3.26
CA LYS A 25 1.62 -14.59 4.42
C LYS A 25 0.21 -15.00 4.00
N GLY A 26 -0.28 -16.10 4.56
CA GLY A 26 -1.57 -16.67 4.23
C GLY A 26 -1.59 -17.51 2.96
N ARG A 27 -0.43 -17.76 2.34
CA ARG A 27 -0.31 -18.56 1.10
C ARG A 27 0.68 -19.69 1.27
N THR A 28 0.47 -20.75 0.49
CA THR A 28 1.36 -21.90 0.38
C THR A 28 1.75 -22.08 -1.08
N TYR A 29 3.03 -22.34 -1.33
CA TYR A 29 3.51 -22.55 -2.69
C TYR A 29 3.16 -23.96 -3.15
N ASN A 30 2.46 -24.07 -4.28
CA ASN A 30 2.13 -25.33 -4.92
C ASN A 30 3.19 -25.65 -5.98
N ARG A 31 4.00 -26.67 -5.73
CA ARG A 31 5.10 -27.07 -6.62
C ARG A 31 4.59 -27.67 -7.93
N ASP A 32 3.42 -28.26 -7.94
CA ASP A 32 2.85 -28.90 -9.15
C ASP A 32 2.38 -27.86 -10.16
N THR A 33 1.82 -26.75 -9.68
CA THR A 33 1.35 -25.64 -10.53
C THR A 33 2.36 -24.50 -10.64
N SER A 34 3.40 -24.49 -9.80
CA SER A 34 4.37 -23.39 -9.65
C SER A 34 3.71 -22.06 -9.26
N GLU A 35 2.67 -22.13 -8.47
CA GLU A 35 1.90 -20.96 -8.04
C GLU A 35 1.70 -20.91 -6.53
N TRP A 36 1.52 -19.67 -6.02
CA TRP A 36 1.12 -19.44 -4.64
C TRP A 36 -0.41 -19.53 -4.52
N GLU A 37 -0.89 -20.30 -3.57
CA GLU A 37 -2.32 -20.51 -3.30
C GLU A 37 -2.69 -20.00 -1.91
N VAL A 38 -3.87 -19.41 -1.79
CA VAL A 38 -4.37 -18.95 -0.48
C VAL A 38 -4.71 -20.18 0.37
N SER A 39 -4.03 -20.32 1.50
CA SER A 39 -4.25 -21.41 2.47
C SER A 39 -4.82 -20.89 3.79
N GLU A 40 -4.51 -19.67 4.16
CA GLU A 40 -4.99 -19.01 5.39
C GLU A 40 -5.47 -17.60 5.07
N PRO A 41 -6.75 -17.45 4.60
CA PRO A 41 -7.26 -16.15 4.12
C PRO A 41 -7.14 -15.00 5.12
N LEU A 42 -7.29 -15.28 6.40
CA LEU A 42 -7.21 -14.25 7.45
C LEU A 42 -5.79 -13.74 7.70
N ARG A 43 -4.78 -14.42 7.18
CA ARG A 43 -3.38 -13.98 7.28
C ARG A 43 -2.88 -13.22 6.07
N ILE A 44 -3.71 -13.05 5.05
CA ILE A 44 -3.34 -12.29 3.85
C ILE A 44 -3.09 -10.84 4.23
N VAL A 45 -1.91 -10.33 3.89
CA VAL A 45 -1.50 -8.93 4.13
C VAL A 45 -1.62 -8.10 2.85
N THR A 46 -1.27 -8.69 1.70
CA THR A 46 -1.30 -8.00 0.42
C THR A 46 -1.79 -8.92 -0.69
N LYS A 47 -2.47 -8.35 -1.68
CA LYS A 47 -2.85 -9.04 -2.92
C LYS A 47 -1.80 -8.89 -4.02
N ALA A 48 -0.89 -7.94 -3.88
CA ALA A 48 0.09 -7.61 -4.91
C ALA A 48 1.33 -8.51 -4.83
N LYS A 49 1.59 -9.21 -5.92
CA LYS A 49 2.85 -9.94 -6.12
C LYS A 49 4.03 -8.98 -6.17
N PRO A 50 5.27 -9.46 -5.89
CA PRO A 50 6.46 -8.65 -6.10
C PRO A 50 6.50 -8.03 -7.50
N GLY A 51 6.79 -6.74 -7.56
CA GLY A 51 6.79 -5.97 -8.80
C GLY A 51 5.42 -5.44 -9.25
N LEU A 52 4.34 -5.80 -8.58
CA LEU A 52 2.98 -5.35 -8.93
C LEU A 52 2.38 -4.41 -7.88
N SER A 53 3.19 -3.94 -6.93
CA SER A 53 2.78 -2.98 -5.92
C SER A 53 3.30 -1.57 -6.25
N ALA A 54 2.48 -0.55 -6.01
CA ALA A 54 2.90 0.84 -6.12
C ALA A 54 4.06 1.20 -5.17
N HIS A 55 4.29 0.41 -4.12
CA HIS A 55 5.45 0.55 -3.23
C HIS A 55 6.76 0.08 -3.87
N ASN A 56 6.73 -0.70 -4.95
CA ASN A 56 7.93 -1.31 -5.55
C ASN A 56 8.58 -0.46 -6.65
N VAL A 57 8.03 0.71 -6.96
CA VAL A 57 8.47 1.51 -8.11
C VAL A 57 9.88 2.07 -7.89
N ILE A 58 10.69 1.99 -8.95
CA ILE A 58 11.97 2.68 -9.04
C ILE A 58 11.96 3.59 -10.28
N ASP A 59 12.77 4.64 -10.25
CA ASP A 59 12.93 5.53 -11.39
C ASP A 59 13.92 4.96 -12.44
N ARG A 60 14.14 5.72 -13.50
CA ARG A 60 15.06 5.32 -14.58
C ARG A 60 16.51 5.16 -14.14
N ARG A 61 16.88 5.77 -13.03
CA ARG A 61 18.22 5.66 -12.43
C ARG A 61 18.35 4.47 -11.51
N GLY A 62 17.24 3.73 -11.27
CA GLY A 62 17.18 2.65 -10.29
C GLY A 62 16.96 3.14 -8.86
N GLU A 63 16.60 4.41 -8.68
CA GLU A 63 16.33 4.97 -7.37
C GLU A 63 14.88 4.72 -6.93
N ARG A 64 14.67 4.69 -5.61
CA ARG A 64 13.36 4.47 -5.01
C ARG A 64 12.38 5.58 -5.41
N ALA A 65 11.25 5.19 -5.98
CA ALA A 65 10.24 6.10 -6.48
C ALA A 65 8.83 5.59 -6.17
N ALA A 66 8.60 5.16 -4.93
CA ALA A 66 7.30 4.61 -4.53
C ALA A 66 6.16 5.55 -4.89
N MET A 67 5.11 4.98 -5.45
CA MET A 67 3.86 5.66 -5.81
C MET A 67 2.76 5.41 -4.78
N ALA A 68 3.12 4.89 -3.60
CA ALA A 68 2.21 4.62 -2.50
C ALA A 68 2.88 4.86 -1.15
N VAL A 69 2.07 5.20 -0.17
CA VAL A 69 2.49 5.29 1.23
C VAL A 69 1.43 4.63 2.11
N ASP A 70 1.89 3.99 3.18
CA ASP A 70 1.04 3.52 4.24
C ASP A 70 1.21 4.43 5.45
N VAL A 71 0.11 4.88 6.02
CA VAL A 71 0.12 5.75 7.18
C VAL A 71 -0.68 5.14 8.33
N ILE A 72 -0.25 5.43 9.53
CA ILE A 72 -0.93 5.00 10.75
C ILE A 72 -1.21 6.24 11.60
N PRO A 73 -2.44 6.42 12.10
CA PRO A 73 -2.72 7.42 13.11
C PRO A 73 -2.04 7.06 14.42
N PHE A 74 -1.54 8.07 15.11
CA PHE A 74 -0.92 7.93 16.42
C PHE A 74 -1.66 8.79 17.44
N THR A 75 -1.76 8.30 18.65
CA THR A 75 -2.23 9.08 19.80
C THR A 75 -1.23 10.19 20.11
N LEU A 76 -1.65 11.18 20.90
CA LEU A 76 -0.76 12.27 21.31
C LEU A 76 0.42 11.80 22.16
N ASP A 77 0.29 10.67 22.84
CA ASP A 77 1.35 10.03 23.62
C ASP A 77 2.21 9.05 22.81
N GLY A 78 2.04 9.02 21.48
CA GLY A 78 2.96 8.33 20.55
C GLY A 78 2.70 6.86 20.34
N LYS A 79 1.50 6.37 20.57
CA LYS A 79 1.11 4.97 20.30
C LYS A 79 0.27 4.86 19.04
N PRO A 80 0.38 3.75 18.27
CA PRO A 80 -0.53 3.50 17.16
C PRO A 80 -1.98 3.51 17.65
N ASP A 81 -2.85 4.21 16.95
CA ASP A 81 -4.26 4.33 17.29
C ASP A 81 -5.13 3.68 16.21
N TRP A 82 -5.36 2.39 16.36
CA TRP A 82 -6.21 1.62 15.45
C TRP A 82 -7.71 1.81 15.73
N GLU A 83 -8.05 2.48 16.81
CA GLU A 83 -9.42 2.70 17.29
C GLU A 83 -10.00 4.04 16.83
N VAL A 84 -9.32 4.75 15.93
CA VAL A 84 -9.87 6.00 15.40
C VAL A 84 -11.20 5.75 14.70
N SER A 85 -12.11 6.71 14.81
CA SER A 85 -13.47 6.60 14.26
C SER A 85 -13.46 6.56 12.73
N ASP A 86 -14.53 6.02 12.15
CA ASP A 86 -14.74 6.05 10.70
C ASP A 86 -14.80 7.49 10.17
N SER A 87 -15.33 8.43 10.97
CA SER A 87 -15.34 9.85 10.60
C SER A 87 -13.94 10.45 10.49
N PHE A 88 -12.99 9.99 11.29
CA PHE A 88 -11.59 10.38 11.17
C PHE A 88 -11.01 9.89 9.83
N TRP A 89 -11.19 8.61 9.53
CA TRP A 89 -10.74 8.05 8.25
C TRP A 89 -11.37 8.75 7.07
N GLN A 90 -12.68 9.00 7.11
CA GLN A 90 -13.36 9.70 6.02
C GLN A 90 -12.81 11.11 5.82
N ALA A 91 -12.56 11.85 6.90
CA ALA A 91 -11.95 13.19 6.80
C ALA A 91 -10.55 13.13 6.18
N LEU A 92 -9.76 12.11 6.52
CA LEU A 92 -8.43 11.91 5.92
C LEU A 92 -8.53 11.57 4.43
N TYR A 93 -9.50 10.74 4.04
CA TYR A 93 -9.73 10.39 2.64
C TYR A 93 -10.19 11.60 1.83
N ASP A 94 -11.05 12.45 2.37
CA ASP A 94 -11.46 13.69 1.72
C ASP A 94 -10.27 14.62 1.47
N ILE A 95 -9.35 14.69 2.42
CA ILE A 95 -8.10 15.44 2.24
C ILE A 95 -7.23 14.81 1.16
N ALA A 96 -7.11 13.49 1.17
CA ALA A 96 -6.31 12.75 0.17
C ALA A 96 -6.83 13.03 -1.25
N TRP A 97 -8.13 12.94 -1.48
CA TRP A 97 -8.74 13.27 -2.77
C TRP A 97 -8.44 14.69 -3.20
N LYS A 98 -8.50 15.65 -2.27
CA LYS A 98 -8.21 17.06 -2.58
C LYS A 98 -6.76 17.31 -3.00
N VAL A 99 -5.81 16.52 -2.47
CA VAL A 99 -4.39 16.66 -2.83
C VAL A 99 -3.98 15.71 -3.96
N GLY A 100 -4.92 14.97 -4.54
CA GLY A 100 -4.67 14.12 -5.71
C GLY A 100 -4.17 12.73 -5.39
N LEU A 101 -4.42 12.20 -4.20
CA LEU A 101 -4.09 10.83 -3.82
C LEU A 101 -5.34 9.95 -3.80
N ASP A 102 -5.17 8.68 -4.12
CA ASP A 102 -6.23 7.67 -4.05
C ASP A 102 -6.13 6.92 -2.72
N PRO A 103 -7.09 7.13 -1.80
CA PRO A 103 -7.14 6.38 -0.55
C PRO A 103 -7.84 5.05 -0.76
N LEU A 104 -7.10 3.95 -0.76
CA LEU A 104 -7.65 2.62 -1.03
C LEU A 104 -8.59 2.10 0.09
N GLY A 105 -8.62 2.76 1.23
CA GLY A 105 -9.58 2.46 2.30
C GLY A 105 -10.94 3.12 2.13
N ASP A 106 -11.08 4.07 1.20
CA ASP A 106 -12.33 4.79 0.99
C ASP A 106 -13.36 3.89 0.30
N PRO A 107 -14.48 3.53 0.98
CA PRO A 107 -15.47 2.64 0.41
C PRO A 107 -16.24 3.24 -0.78
N ILE A 108 -16.21 4.57 -0.93
CA ILE A 108 -16.96 5.27 -1.99
C ILE A 108 -16.11 5.42 -3.25
N GLY A 109 -14.83 5.75 -3.09
CA GLY A 109 -13.97 6.13 -4.20
C GLY A 109 -12.99 5.07 -4.69
N SER A 110 -12.76 4.00 -3.92
CA SER A 110 -11.77 2.99 -4.25
C SER A 110 -12.39 1.60 -4.43
N TYR A 111 -12.00 0.92 -5.48
CA TYR A 111 -12.40 -0.47 -5.71
C TYR A 111 -11.66 -1.47 -4.79
N LEU A 112 -10.62 -1.03 -4.10
CA LEU A 112 -9.86 -1.83 -3.13
C LEU A 112 -10.20 -1.43 -1.69
N ALA A 113 -11.43 -1.01 -1.45
CA ALA A 113 -11.91 -0.60 -0.14
C ALA A 113 -11.54 -1.61 0.95
N GLY A 114 -11.09 -1.11 2.10
CA GLY A 114 -10.67 -1.92 3.24
C GLY A 114 -9.20 -1.76 3.62
N ASP A 115 -8.36 -1.19 2.78
CA ASP A 115 -6.97 -0.89 3.10
C ASP A 115 -6.83 0.54 3.64
N LYS A 116 -7.25 0.73 4.88
CA LYS A 116 -7.49 2.05 5.48
C LYS A 116 -6.29 2.99 5.48
N GLY A 117 -5.10 2.47 5.66
CA GLY A 117 -3.87 3.28 5.74
C GLY A 117 -3.15 3.47 4.43
N HIS A 118 -3.63 2.87 3.34
CA HIS A 118 -2.94 2.90 2.05
C HIS A 118 -3.41 4.06 1.17
N PHE A 119 -2.46 4.87 0.71
CA PHE A 119 -2.68 5.98 -0.21
C PHE A 119 -1.72 5.86 -1.38
N GLU A 120 -2.21 6.03 -2.60
CA GLU A 120 -1.35 5.91 -3.78
C GLU A 120 -1.65 6.96 -4.85
N GLU A 121 -0.71 7.13 -5.76
CA GLU A 121 -0.89 7.95 -6.95
C GLU A 121 -1.97 7.33 -7.83
N PRO A 122 -3.05 8.03 -8.18
CA PRO A 122 -4.11 7.49 -9.01
C PRO A 122 -3.57 7.00 -10.34
N ALA A 123 -4.03 5.83 -10.78
CA ALA A 123 -3.60 5.23 -12.05
C ALA A 123 -2.07 5.19 -12.20
N TRP A 124 -1.35 4.89 -11.12
CA TRP A 124 0.10 4.93 -11.10
C TRP A 124 0.75 4.11 -12.22
N LYS A 125 0.16 2.97 -12.61
CA LYS A 125 0.66 2.15 -13.71
C LYS A 125 0.65 2.88 -15.06
N LEU A 126 -0.30 3.79 -15.26
CA LEU A 126 -0.40 4.58 -16.48
C LEU A 126 0.56 5.77 -16.48
N LYS A 127 0.96 6.25 -15.31
CA LYS A 127 1.86 7.40 -15.15
C LYS A 127 3.33 7.03 -15.28
N LEU A 128 3.60 5.80 -15.52
CA LEU A 128 4.93 5.24 -15.59
C LEU A 128 5.59 5.36 -16.98
N SER A 129 4.90 5.95 -17.96
CA SER A 129 5.53 6.26 -19.25
C SER A 129 6.65 7.27 -19.02
N GLY A 130 7.88 6.83 -19.16
CA GLY A 130 9.03 7.66 -18.90
C GLY A 130 9.77 7.34 -17.61
N LEU A 131 9.24 6.50 -16.75
CA LEU A 131 9.91 5.93 -15.58
C LEU A 131 10.24 4.46 -15.87
N SER A 132 11.33 3.96 -15.35
CA SER A 132 11.54 2.51 -15.27
C SER A 132 10.81 2.02 -14.02
N LEU A 133 9.78 1.28 -14.23
CA LEU A 133 8.66 1.25 -13.35
C LEU A 133 8.70 0.32 -12.22
N ILE A 134 9.31 -0.76 -12.39
CA ILE A 134 9.23 -1.89 -11.49
C ILE A 134 10.63 -2.45 -11.43
N GLN A 135 11.10 -2.70 -10.22
CA GLN A 135 12.38 -3.37 -10.03
C GLN A 135 12.42 -4.63 -10.90
N PRO A 136 13.51 -4.86 -11.65
CA PRO A 136 13.65 -6.14 -12.34
C PRO A 136 13.64 -7.26 -11.32
N ILE A 137 12.89 -8.31 -11.61
CA ILE A 137 12.93 -9.53 -10.81
C ILE A 137 14.31 -10.13 -11.04
N THR A 138 15.19 -9.99 -10.06
CA THR A 138 16.45 -10.72 -10.04
C THR A 138 16.17 -12.11 -9.49
N THR A 139 16.26 -13.07 -10.34
CA THR A 139 16.24 -14.49 -9.93
C THR A 139 17.56 -14.86 -9.28
#